data_9b1b857db9e39bb0d8761ae5de5cdfcc
#
_entry.id   9b1b857db9e39bb0d8761ae5de5cdfcc
#
_cell.length_a   1.000
_cell.length_b   1.000
_cell.length_c   1.000
_cell.angle_alpha   90.00
_cell.angle_beta   90.00
_cell.angle_gamma   90.00
#
_symmetry.space_group_name_H-M   'P 1'
#
loop_
_entity.id
_entity.type
_entity.pdbx_description
1 polymer ?
#
loop_
_entity_poly.entity_id
_entity_poly.type
_entity_poly.pdbx_seq_one_letter_code
_entity_poly.pdbx_strand_id
1 'polypeptide(L)'
;MDPSNSFSLSMGQYALGMVGTAGSWFLMSRVGRRKIHFSGLCAQFTLLMIVGCLSFATSNSAIWATGAILVVFTFVYDFTVGPVTYSLVSELSSTRLKAKTIVLARSAYNASNIFVNVMTNYQLSSTAWDWNSRAAFFWAGSCLLSAIWVFFRLPEPKVSL
;
A
#
# COMPACT_ATOMS: atom_id res chain seq x y z
N MET A 1 8.21 13.13 17.97
CA MET A 1 9.49 12.53 17.52
C MET A 1 10.45 13.63 17.08
N ASP A 2 11.73 13.50 17.38
CA ASP A 2 12.73 14.43 16.87
C ASP A 2 12.85 14.30 15.34
N PRO A 3 13.08 15.42 14.61
CA PRO A 3 13.20 15.41 13.15
C PRO A 3 14.25 14.43 12.61
N SER A 4 15.37 14.26 13.33
CA SER A 4 16.44 13.33 12.98
C SER A 4 15.99 11.87 12.98
N ASN A 5 15.17 11.48 13.96
CA ASN A 5 14.63 10.13 14.06
C ASN A 5 13.61 9.83 12.97
N SER A 6 12.79 10.83 12.62
CA SER A 6 11.83 10.71 11.52
C SER A 6 12.52 10.55 10.17
N PHE A 7 13.62 11.26 9.96
CA PHE A 7 14.43 11.14 8.75
C PHE A 7 15.10 9.75 8.66
N SER A 8 15.68 9.26 9.75
CA SER A 8 16.27 7.91 9.81
C SER A 8 15.24 6.81 9.54
N LEU A 9 14.03 6.94 10.07
CA LEU A 9 12.92 6.01 9.77
C LEU A 9 12.56 6.02 8.30
N SER A 10 12.48 7.20 7.67
CA SER A 10 12.18 7.33 6.24
C SER A 10 13.26 6.70 5.38
N MET A 11 14.54 6.91 5.69
CA MET A 11 15.66 6.27 4.99
C MET A 11 15.61 4.74 5.11
N GLY A 12 15.33 4.23 6.32
CA GLY A 12 15.14 2.80 6.56
C GLY A 12 13.98 2.22 5.76
N GLN A 13 12.89 2.98 5.64
CA GLN A 13 11.71 2.60 4.87
C GLN A 13 12.03 2.41 3.37
N TYR A 14 12.76 3.33 2.76
CA TYR A 14 13.19 3.20 1.37
C TYR A 14 14.15 2.03 1.14
N ALA A 15 15.09 1.82 2.05
CA ALA A 15 16.01 0.68 1.96
C ALA A 15 15.28 -0.66 2.05
N LEU A 16 14.33 -0.80 2.98
CA LEU A 16 13.47 -1.97 3.09
C LEU A 16 12.57 -2.15 1.87
N GLY A 17 12.07 -1.05 1.29
CA GLY A 17 11.29 -1.08 0.06
C GLY A 17 12.06 -1.67 -1.13
N MET A 18 13.34 -1.32 -1.28
CA MET A 18 14.20 -1.93 -2.31
C MET A 18 14.34 -3.45 -2.13
N VAL A 19 14.56 -3.90 -0.89
CA VAL A 19 14.64 -5.33 -0.58
C VAL A 19 13.29 -6.01 -0.81
N GLY A 20 12.19 -5.35 -0.45
CA GLY A 20 10.82 -5.83 -0.67
C GLY A 20 10.51 -6.04 -2.14
N THR A 21 10.83 -5.08 -3.01
CA THR A 21 10.60 -5.20 -4.46
C THR A 21 11.44 -6.30 -5.10
N ALA A 22 12.69 -6.47 -4.69
CA ALA A 22 13.54 -7.56 -5.16
C ALA A 22 12.98 -8.94 -4.73
N GLY A 23 12.51 -9.04 -3.47
CA GLY A 23 11.88 -10.26 -2.95
C GLY A 23 10.56 -10.60 -3.63
N SER A 24 9.78 -9.59 -4.02
CA SER A 24 8.50 -9.79 -4.72
C SER A 24 8.68 -10.46 -6.07
N TRP A 25 9.78 -10.20 -6.78
CA TRP A 25 10.08 -10.83 -8.05
C TRP A 25 10.23 -12.34 -7.90
N PHE A 26 10.90 -12.77 -6.84
CA PHE A 26 11.04 -14.20 -6.53
C PHE A 26 9.70 -14.83 -6.14
N LEU A 27 8.87 -14.10 -5.39
CA LEU A 27 7.56 -14.58 -4.96
C LEU A 27 6.57 -14.72 -6.13
N MET A 28 6.58 -13.77 -7.08
CA MET A 28 5.72 -13.79 -8.26
C MET A 28 5.99 -15.01 -9.17
N SER A 29 7.21 -15.57 -9.16
CA SER A 29 7.53 -16.78 -9.92
C SER A 29 6.96 -18.07 -9.32
N ARG A 30 6.65 -18.05 -8.01
CA ARG A 30 6.21 -19.24 -7.25
C ARG A 30 4.73 -19.26 -6.92
N VAL A 31 4.12 -18.10 -6.75
CA VAL A 31 2.73 -17.96 -6.27
C VAL A 31 1.91 -17.20 -7.29
N GLY A 32 0.66 -17.61 -7.51
CA GLY A 32 -0.26 -16.94 -8.42
C GLY A 32 -0.48 -15.48 -8.02
N ARG A 33 -0.38 -14.57 -9.00
CA ARG A 33 -0.41 -13.11 -8.80
C ARG A 33 -1.65 -12.61 -8.09
N ARG A 34 -2.81 -13.20 -8.38
CA ARG A 34 -4.08 -12.89 -7.69
C ARG A 34 -4.00 -13.19 -6.19
N LYS A 35 -3.43 -14.34 -5.83
CA LYS A 35 -3.29 -14.75 -4.43
C LYS A 35 -2.37 -13.81 -3.66
N ILE A 36 -1.23 -13.42 -4.26
CA ILE A 36 -0.29 -12.48 -3.64
C ILE A 36 -0.95 -11.13 -3.44
N HIS A 37 -1.65 -10.60 -4.45
CA HIS A 37 -2.31 -9.31 -4.37
C HIS A 37 -3.40 -9.28 -3.29
N PHE A 38 -4.25 -10.30 -3.26
CA PHE A 38 -5.30 -10.42 -2.25
C PHE A 38 -4.74 -10.59 -0.84
N SER A 39 -3.73 -11.46 -0.66
CA SER A 39 -3.04 -11.64 0.63
C SER A 39 -2.39 -10.34 1.11
N GLY A 40 -1.76 -9.59 0.19
CA GLY A 40 -1.18 -8.28 0.50
C GLY A 40 -2.20 -7.27 0.98
N LEU A 41 -3.37 -7.18 0.33
CA LEU A 41 -4.46 -6.30 0.75
C LEU A 41 -5.01 -6.68 2.13
N CYS A 42 -5.18 -7.97 2.41
CA CYS A 42 -5.62 -8.44 3.72
C CYS A 42 -4.60 -8.10 4.82
N ALA A 43 -3.31 -8.29 4.54
CA ALA A 43 -2.24 -7.93 5.47
C ALA A 43 -2.20 -6.41 5.73
N GLN A 44 -2.34 -5.59 4.69
CA GLN A 44 -2.40 -4.14 4.82
C GLN A 44 -3.62 -3.68 5.63
N PHE A 45 -4.79 -4.25 5.37
CA PHE A 45 -5.99 -3.96 6.15
C PHE A 45 -5.75 -4.24 7.64
N THR A 46 -5.17 -5.40 7.97
CA THR A 46 -4.87 -5.78 9.36
C THR A 46 -3.88 -4.79 10.00
N LEU A 47 -2.82 -4.41 9.31
CA LEU A 47 -1.85 -3.44 9.81
C LEU A 47 -2.47 -2.07 10.04
N LEU A 48 -3.32 -1.58 9.13
CA LEU A 48 -4.04 -0.31 9.31
C LEU A 48 -5.01 -0.34 10.49
N MET A 49 -5.68 -1.46 10.72
CA MET A 49 -6.53 -1.65 11.90
C MET A 49 -5.72 -1.59 13.19
N ILE A 50 -4.54 -2.22 13.22
CA ILE A 50 -3.64 -2.15 14.39
C ILE A 50 -3.18 -0.71 14.63
N VAL A 51 -2.76 0.02 13.58
CA VAL A 51 -2.38 1.44 13.70
C VAL A 51 -3.54 2.28 14.22
N GLY A 52 -4.75 2.06 13.71
CA GLY A 52 -5.95 2.74 14.18
C GLY A 52 -6.24 2.46 15.66
N CYS A 53 -6.09 1.23 16.11
CA CYS A 53 -6.25 0.86 17.52
C CYS A 53 -5.17 1.49 18.41
N LEU A 54 -3.92 1.54 17.97
CA LEU A 54 -2.84 2.21 18.70
C LEU A 54 -3.09 3.74 18.84
N SER A 55 -3.88 4.33 17.96
CA SER A 55 -4.25 5.74 18.04
C SER A 55 -4.97 6.12 19.33
N PHE A 56 -5.60 5.18 20.00
CA PHE A 56 -6.25 5.43 21.30
C PHE A 56 -5.27 5.45 22.47
N ALA A 57 -4.03 4.93 22.28
CA ALA A 57 -2.99 4.94 23.30
C ALA A 57 -2.10 6.17 23.13
N THR A 58 -2.17 7.12 24.07
CA THR A 58 -1.40 8.38 24.05
C THR A 58 0.00 8.26 24.64
N SER A 59 0.52 7.05 24.82
CA SER A 59 1.86 6.81 25.37
C SER A 59 2.96 7.08 24.34
N ASN A 60 4.12 7.57 24.80
CA ASN A 60 5.32 7.70 23.96
C ASN A 60 5.72 6.38 23.28
N SER A 61 5.52 5.26 23.95
CA SER A 61 5.74 3.93 23.40
C SER A 61 4.81 3.62 22.22
N ALA A 62 3.57 4.13 22.24
CA ALA A 62 2.63 3.95 21.13
C ALA A 62 3.07 4.70 19.87
N ILE A 63 3.70 5.87 20.01
CA ILE A 63 4.22 6.66 18.88
C ILE A 63 5.34 5.89 18.17
N TRP A 64 6.25 5.29 18.91
CA TRP A 64 7.33 4.46 18.35
C TRP A 64 6.80 3.18 17.69
N ALA A 65 5.83 2.52 18.34
CA ALA A 65 5.16 1.35 17.78
C ALA A 65 4.43 1.68 16.47
N THR A 66 3.73 2.81 16.39
CA THR A 66 3.08 3.27 15.17
C THR A 66 4.09 3.49 14.04
N GLY A 67 5.22 4.14 14.34
CA GLY A 67 6.30 4.32 13.36
C GLY A 67 6.84 2.99 12.83
N ALA A 68 7.11 2.03 13.71
CA ALA A 68 7.58 0.71 13.34
C ALA A 68 6.56 -0.05 12.47
N ILE A 69 5.28 0.00 12.81
CA ILE A 69 4.22 -0.66 12.05
C ILE A 69 4.06 -0.02 10.65
N LEU A 70 4.24 1.29 10.53
CA LEU A 70 4.22 1.97 9.22
C LEU A 70 5.38 1.53 8.32
N VAL A 71 6.56 1.27 8.89
CA VAL A 71 7.69 0.70 8.14
C VAL A 71 7.35 -0.70 7.64
N VAL A 72 6.78 -1.55 8.50
CA VAL A 72 6.32 -2.90 8.12
C VAL A 72 5.22 -2.82 7.06
N PHE A 73 4.28 -1.87 7.19
CA PHE A 73 3.21 -1.64 6.21
C PHE A 73 3.78 -1.33 4.83
N THR A 74 4.77 -0.44 4.73
CA THR A 74 5.41 -0.12 3.45
C THR A 74 6.17 -1.31 2.89
N PHE A 75 6.89 -2.04 3.73
CA PHE A 75 7.58 -3.26 3.30
C PHE A 75 6.60 -4.29 2.71
N VAL A 76 5.49 -4.56 3.39
CA VAL A 76 4.45 -5.48 2.90
C VAL A 76 3.85 -4.98 1.59
N TYR A 77 3.63 -3.66 1.46
CA TYR A 77 3.14 -3.05 0.22
C TYR A 77 4.10 -3.29 -0.94
N ASP A 78 5.37 -2.97 -0.76
CA ASP A 78 6.41 -3.11 -1.79
C ASP A 78 6.69 -4.59 -2.13
N PHE A 79 6.49 -5.49 -1.16
CA PHE A 79 6.67 -6.92 -1.35
C PHE A 79 5.50 -7.58 -2.09
N THR A 80 4.27 -7.10 -1.93
CA THR A 80 3.06 -7.77 -2.44
C THR A 80 2.31 -6.97 -3.48
N VAL A 81 1.79 -5.80 -3.10
CA VAL A 81 0.82 -5.04 -3.92
C VAL A 81 1.49 -4.25 -5.03
N GLY A 82 2.60 -3.56 -4.73
CA GLY A 82 3.26 -2.64 -5.66
C GLY A 82 3.63 -3.31 -7.00
N PRO A 83 4.58 -4.22 -7.02
CA PRO A 83 5.04 -4.85 -8.27
C PRO A 83 3.97 -5.71 -8.94
N VAL A 84 3.13 -6.40 -8.16
CA VAL A 84 2.08 -7.28 -8.69
C VAL A 84 1.02 -6.49 -9.45
N THR A 85 0.65 -5.30 -8.99
CA THR A 85 -0.32 -4.44 -9.67
C THR A 85 0.15 -4.06 -11.08
N TYR A 86 1.42 -3.66 -11.23
CA TYR A 86 1.98 -3.31 -12.53
C TYR A 86 2.05 -4.52 -13.48
N SER A 87 2.40 -5.69 -12.96
CA SER A 87 2.40 -6.94 -13.72
C SER A 87 1.01 -7.32 -14.19
N LEU A 88 0.01 -7.21 -13.32
CA LEU A 88 -1.40 -7.46 -13.67
C LEU A 88 -1.90 -6.53 -14.78
N VAL A 89 -1.64 -5.22 -14.67
CA VAL A 89 -2.02 -4.24 -15.70
C VAL A 89 -1.38 -4.57 -17.04
N SER A 90 -0.11 -5.01 -17.03
CA SER A 90 0.61 -5.36 -18.25
C SER A 90 0.11 -6.64 -18.92
N GLU A 91 -0.47 -7.56 -18.15
CA GLU A 91 -0.96 -8.87 -18.65
C GLU A 91 -2.42 -8.86 -19.05
N LEU A 92 -3.26 -8.08 -18.35
CA LEU A 92 -4.67 -7.93 -18.72
C LEU A 92 -4.86 -7.11 -19.99
N SER A 93 -3.85 -6.34 -20.41
CA SER A 93 -3.91 -5.54 -21.62
C SER A 93 -3.69 -6.39 -22.85
N SER A 94 -4.57 -6.26 -23.89
CA SER A 94 -4.33 -6.86 -25.20
C SER A 94 -3.01 -6.32 -25.80
N THR A 95 -2.26 -7.17 -26.51
CA THR A 95 -0.95 -6.85 -27.09
C THR A 95 -0.95 -5.59 -27.95
N ARG A 96 -2.06 -5.30 -28.61
CA ARG A 96 -2.20 -4.17 -29.54
C ARG A 96 -2.39 -2.81 -28.83
N LEU A 97 -2.96 -2.82 -27.62
CA LEU A 97 -3.27 -1.61 -26.85
C LEU A 97 -2.44 -1.50 -25.56
N LYS A 98 -1.51 -2.42 -25.33
CA LYS A 98 -0.74 -2.54 -24.08
C LYS A 98 -0.10 -1.23 -23.65
N ALA A 99 0.60 -0.56 -24.55
CA ALA A 99 1.28 0.69 -24.23
C ALA A 99 0.28 1.80 -23.82
N LYS A 100 -0.82 1.96 -24.54
CA LYS A 100 -1.84 2.98 -24.23
C LYS A 100 -2.53 2.69 -22.90
N THR A 101 -2.84 1.45 -22.61
CA THR A 101 -3.49 1.04 -21.35
C THR A 101 -2.57 1.28 -20.14
N ILE A 102 -1.29 0.96 -20.28
CA ILE A 102 -0.30 1.22 -19.20
C ILE A 102 -0.16 2.71 -18.93
N VAL A 103 -0.07 3.54 -19.98
CA VAL A 103 0.02 5.00 -19.82
C VAL A 103 -1.24 5.55 -19.17
N LEU A 104 -2.41 5.12 -19.59
CA LEU A 104 -3.69 5.55 -19.00
C LEU A 104 -3.79 5.15 -17.52
N ALA A 105 -3.44 3.90 -17.20
CA ALA A 105 -3.42 3.41 -15.83
C ALA A 105 -2.44 4.22 -14.95
N ARG A 106 -1.27 4.57 -15.50
CA ARG A 106 -0.27 5.39 -14.81
C ARG A 106 -0.76 6.83 -14.59
N SER A 107 -1.44 7.41 -15.56
CA SER A 107 -2.04 8.74 -15.44
C SER A 107 -3.15 8.76 -14.38
N ALA A 108 -4.01 7.77 -14.37
CA ALA A 108 -5.05 7.61 -13.36
C ALA A 108 -4.45 7.42 -11.94
N TYR A 109 -3.39 6.61 -11.83
CA TYR A 109 -2.65 6.44 -10.58
C TYR A 109 -2.05 7.75 -10.06
N ASN A 110 -1.41 8.54 -10.94
CA ASN A 110 -0.83 9.83 -10.55
C ASN A 110 -1.92 10.83 -10.11
N ALA A 111 -3.03 10.90 -10.81
CA ALA A 111 -4.17 11.74 -10.43
C ALA A 111 -4.74 11.34 -9.05
N SER A 112 -4.93 10.04 -8.82
CA SER A 112 -5.36 9.51 -7.52
C SER A 112 -4.33 9.82 -6.42
N ASN A 113 -3.04 9.75 -6.73
CA ASN A 113 -1.97 10.05 -5.77
C ASN A 113 -2.00 11.51 -5.31
N ILE A 114 -2.26 12.45 -6.22
CA ILE A 114 -2.43 13.87 -5.86
C ILE A 114 -3.60 14.02 -4.89
N PHE A 115 -4.74 13.41 -5.21
CA PHE A 115 -5.93 13.45 -4.35
C PHE A 115 -5.64 12.87 -2.96
N VAL A 116 -5.03 11.69 -2.89
CA VAL A 116 -4.65 11.01 -1.65
C VAL A 116 -3.70 11.86 -0.82
N ASN A 117 -2.67 12.45 -1.43
CA ASN A 117 -1.72 13.31 -0.72
C ASN A 117 -2.38 14.54 -0.12
N VAL A 118 -3.25 15.21 -0.88
CA VAL A 118 -4.01 16.37 -0.38
C VAL A 118 -4.90 15.96 0.80
N MET A 119 -5.69 14.88 0.64
CA MET A 119 -6.56 14.37 1.71
C MET A 119 -5.77 13.99 2.96
N THR A 120 -4.65 13.31 2.81
CA THR A 120 -3.79 12.89 3.94
C THR A 120 -3.24 14.09 4.69
N ASN A 121 -2.79 15.14 3.98
CA ASN A 121 -2.32 16.36 4.61
C ASN A 121 -3.44 17.06 5.41
N TYR A 122 -4.66 17.12 4.88
CA TYR A 122 -5.81 17.66 5.62
C TYR A 122 -6.16 16.82 6.85
N GLN A 123 -6.07 15.50 6.77
CA GLN A 123 -6.35 14.59 7.88
C GLN A 123 -5.31 14.69 9.00
N LEU A 124 -4.03 14.92 8.66
CA LEU A 124 -2.94 15.02 9.64
C LEU A 124 -2.76 16.44 10.18
N SER A 125 -3.25 17.47 9.49
CA SER A 125 -3.07 18.86 9.91
C SER A 125 -3.91 19.16 11.16
N SER A 126 -3.24 19.65 12.19
CA SER A 126 -3.89 20.09 13.44
C SER A 126 -4.83 21.31 13.25
N THR A 127 -4.67 22.05 12.16
CA THR A 127 -5.50 23.20 11.79
C THR A 127 -6.76 22.82 11.01
N ALA A 128 -6.84 21.58 10.46
CA ALA A 128 -7.97 21.11 9.67
C ALA A 128 -8.80 20.08 10.46
N TRP A 129 -8.54 18.81 10.25
CA TRP A 129 -9.38 17.75 10.82
C TRP A 129 -8.78 17.08 12.06
N ASP A 130 -7.49 17.24 12.30
CA ASP A 130 -6.74 16.70 13.47
C ASP A 130 -7.04 15.21 13.79
N TRP A 131 -7.19 14.42 12.72
CA TRP A 131 -7.50 13.00 12.90
C TRP A 131 -6.27 12.19 13.31
N ASN A 132 -5.06 12.73 13.10
CA ASN A 132 -3.81 12.03 13.42
C ASN A 132 -3.84 10.55 12.97
N SER A 133 -3.50 9.64 13.87
CA SER A 133 -3.51 8.20 13.56
C SER A 133 -4.92 7.61 13.35
N ARG A 134 -6.01 8.32 13.70
CA ARG A 134 -7.39 7.88 13.41
C ARG A 134 -7.69 7.86 11.91
N ALA A 135 -6.94 8.62 11.11
CA ALA A 135 -7.00 8.55 9.65
C ALA A 135 -6.77 7.12 9.12
N ALA A 136 -6.07 6.27 9.88
CA ALA A 136 -5.85 4.87 9.54
C ALA A 136 -7.16 4.09 9.34
N PHE A 137 -8.22 4.40 10.09
CA PHE A 137 -9.52 3.74 9.91
C PHE A 137 -10.18 4.09 8.57
N PHE A 138 -10.05 5.33 8.13
CA PHE A 138 -10.55 5.74 6.81
C PHE A 138 -9.82 4.97 5.70
N TRP A 139 -8.50 4.88 5.79
CA TRP A 139 -7.70 4.15 4.81
C TRP A 139 -7.89 2.63 4.90
N ALA A 140 -8.16 2.09 6.10
CA ALA A 140 -8.54 0.69 6.27
C ALA A 140 -9.86 0.37 5.55
N GLY A 141 -10.87 1.24 5.65
CA GLY A 141 -12.12 1.10 4.91
C GLY A 141 -11.92 1.09 3.39
N SER A 142 -11.08 2.00 2.87
CA SER A 142 -10.71 2.02 1.45
C SER A 142 -9.98 0.75 1.01
N CYS A 143 -9.08 0.23 1.84
CA CYS A 143 -8.36 -1.02 1.59
C CYS A 143 -9.33 -2.21 1.55
N LEU A 144 -10.31 -2.25 2.44
CA LEU A 144 -11.35 -3.29 2.47
C LEU A 144 -12.21 -3.26 1.21
N LEU A 145 -12.63 -2.09 0.76
CA LEU A 145 -13.37 -1.94 -0.50
C LEU A 145 -12.55 -2.45 -1.69
N SER A 146 -11.27 -2.12 -1.72
CA SER A 146 -10.35 -2.61 -2.76
C SER A 146 -10.18 -4.12 -2.71
N ALA A 147 -10.10 -4.71 -1.53
CA ALA A 147 -10.00 -6.16 -1.35
C ALA A 147 -11.26 -6.89 -1.84
N ILE A 148 -12.44 -6.36 -1.52
CA ILE A 148 -13.73 -6.89 -2.01
C ILE A 148 -13.79 -6.79 -3.54
N TRP A 149 -13.41 -5.65 -4.11
CA TRP A 149 -13.37 -5.46 -5.56
C TRP A 149 -12.45 -6.48 -6.24
N VAL A 150 -11.25 -6.67 -5.71
CA VAL A 150 -10.27 -7.64 -6.24
C VAL A 150 -10.82 -9.06 -6.17
N PHE A 151 -11.49 -9.40 -5.06
CA PHE A 151 -12.09 -10.73 -4.89
C PHE A 151 -13.11 -11.06 -5.97
N PHE A 152 -14.01 -10.12 -6.30
CA PHE A 152 -15.10 -10.35 -7.26
C PHE A 152 -14.70 -10.14 -8.71
N ARG A 153 -13.77 -9.23 -9.00
CA ARG A 153 -13.52 -8.75 -10.36
C ARG A 153 -12.20 -9.18 -10.97
N LEU A 154 -11.23 -9.64 -10.17
CA LEU A 154 -9.94 -10.04 -10.73
C LEU A 154 -10.01 -11.49 -11.23
N PRO A 155 -10.02 -11.72 -12.56
CA PRO A 155 -9.88 -13.06 -13.11
C PRO A 155 -8.47 -13.58 -12.83
N GLU A 156 -8.31 -14.88 -12.59
CA GLU A 156 -6.97 -15.48 -12.54
C GLU A 156 -6.36 -15.41 -13.94
N PRO A 157 -5.25 -14.69 -14.15
CA PRO A 157 -4.53 -14.83 -15.39
C PRO A 157 -4.04 -16.30 -15.46
N LYS A 158 -4.53 -17.04 -16.45
CA LYS A 158 -4.01 -18.39 -16.71
C LYS A 158 -2.53 -18.24 -16.97
N VAL A 159 -1.71 -18.78 -16.07
CA VAL A 159 -0.29 -18.99 -16.33
C VAL A 159 -0.24 -20.06 -17.41
N SER A 160 -0.17 -19.66 -18.68
CA SER A 160 0.27 -20.56 -19.74
C SER A 160 1.76 -20.82 -19.52
N LEU A 161 2.07 -21.97 -18.97
CA LEU A 161 3.40 -22.55 -19.00
C LEU A 161 3.83 -22.75 -20.46
#